data_17b366f71d17cf69613fbe56cd64b27d
#
_entry.id   17b366f71d17cf69613fbe56cd64b27d
#
_cell.length_a   1.000
_cell.length_b   1.000
_cell.length_c   1.000
_cell.angle_alpha   90.00
_cell.angle_beta   90.00
_cell.angle_gamma   90.00
#
_symmetry.space_group_name_H-M   'P 1'
#
loop_
_entity.id
_entity.type
_entity.pdbx_description
1 polymer ?
#
loop_
_entity_poly.entity_id
_entity_poly.type
_entity_poly.pdbx_seq_one_letter_code
_entity_poly.pdbx_strand_id
1 'polypeptide(L)'
;MVSDKRGSKLLAWLKIARLQFYPMTWIAYTVGAAAWAAASGEWRLTSYLLGYLVLFLIELCTILTNEYFDYPSDRQNNNFSIFTGGTRVLVNGDLSFSQVRNAILVILAVITILSYSLVKISAGGSHGVVAVLILIGLFFGLGYTVPPLKLSYRGAGELVVGLTHSIYVILCGYVFQGGHWKDPLPWFISVPLFFAVLGGNTLAGIPDRQADNAVMKKSIAVMYGSQVATMLAIWSVCMAFLSALFLWYFQIIHLSLFYWFLLALPNGLVLIIFLFRLLWSNAFDRRIDRVMALALCYIIWFGLLPLISFWR
;
A
#
# COMPACT_ATOMS: atom_id res chain seq x y z
N MET A 1 -12.90 27.61 -26.47
CA MET A 1 -12.57 26.18 -26.60
C MET A 1 -11.20 25.75 -25.98
N VAL A 2 -10.34 26.67 -25.54
CA VAL A 2 -9.00 26.35 -24.96
C VAL A 2 -9.07 26.09 -23.47
N SER A 3 -10.04 26.64 -22.74
CA SER A 3 -10.18 26.51 -21.28
C SER A 3 -10.61 25.12 -20.82
N ASP A 4 -11.36 24.38 -21.63
CA ASP A 4 -11.89 23.06 -21.29
C ASP A 4 -10.82 21.93 -21.35
N LYS A 5 -9.82 22.08 -22.24
CA LYS A 5 -8.72 21.11 -22.35
C LYS A 5 -7.71 21.14 -21.20
N ARG A 6 -7.58 22.27 -20.46
CA ARG A 6 -6.67 22.36 -19.29
C ARG A 6 -7.30 21.72 -18.05
N GLY A 7 -8.59 21.93 -17.83
CA GLY A 7 -9.33 21.29 -16.73
C GLY A 7 -9.35 19.76 -16.87
N SER A 8 -9.51 19.25 -18.09
CA SER A 8 -9.49 17.81 -18.36
C SER A 8 -8.12 17.17 -18.09
N LYS A 9 -7.00 17.86 -18.39
CA LYS A 9 -5.64 17.36 -18.12
C LYS A 9 -5.30 17.32 -16.63
N LEU A 10 -5.69 18.33 -15.86
CA LEU A 10 -5.47 18.32 -14.41
C LEU A 10 -6.24 17.16 -13.77
N LEU A 11 -7.48 16.95 -14.16
CA LEU A 11 -8.27 15.81 -13.69
C LEU A 11 -7.64 14.46 -14.06
N ALA A 12 -7.05 14.36 -15.26
CA ALA A 12 -6.33 13.14 -15.67
C ALA A 12 -5.09 12.88 -14.77
N TRP A 13 -4.34 13.92 -14.42
CA TRP A 13 -3.20 13.80 -13.47
C TRP A 13 -3.63 13.43 -12.07
N LEU A 14 -4.72 14.00 -11.56
CA LEU A 14 -5.27 13.62 -10.25
C LEU A 14 -5.79 12.18 -10.27
N LYS A 15 -6.42 11.76 -11.36
CA LYS A 15 -6.93 10.40 -11.52
C LYS A 15 -5.81 9.37 -11.58
N ILE A 16 -4.76 9.60 -12.38
CA ILE A 16 -3.64 8.67 -12.54
C ILE A 16 -2.84 8.53 -11.22
N ALA A 17 -2.80 9.58 -10.39
CA ALA A 17 -2.12 9.56 -9.10
C ALA A 17 -2.80 8.66 -8.04
N ARG A 18 -4.08 8.25 -8.24
CA ARG A 18 -4.81 7.35 -7.31
C ARG A 18 -4.77 7.78 -5.85
N LEU A 19 -4.99 9.07 -5.58
CA LEU A 19 -4.81 9.67 -4.26
C LEU A 19 -5.59 8.99 -3.12
N GLN A 20 -6.60 8.18 -3.42
CA GLN A 20 -7.40 7.43 -2.44
C GLN A 20 -6.61 6.37 -1.67
N PHE A 21 -5.42 5.96 -2.14
CA PHE A 21 -4.60 4.94 -1.45
C PHE A 21 -3.55 5.53 -0.50
N TYR A 22 -3.14 6.78 -0.69
CA TYR A 22 -2.09 7.42 0.14
C TYR A 22 -2.42 7.57 1.63
N PRO A 23 -3.68 7.77 2.07
CA PRO A 23 -3.99 7.84 3.50
C PRO A 23 -3.52 6.60 4.27
N MET A 24 -3.56 5.42 3.66
CA MET A 24 -3.08 4.17 4.28
C MET A 24 -1.56 4.23 4.54
N THR A 25 -0.78 4.61 3.53
CA THR A 25 0.68 4.76 3.64
C THR A 25 1.05 5.83 4.64
N TRP A 26 0.34 6.97 4.64
CA TRP A 26 0.56 8.04 5.61
C TRP A 26 0.30 7.59 7.05
N ILE A 27 -0.81 6.90 7.29
CA ILE A 27 -1.17 6.38 8.62
C ILE A 27 -0.09 5.38 9.08
N ALA A 28 0.29 4.42 8.23
CA ALA A 28 1.32 3.43 8.54
C ALA A 28 2.68 4.07 8.87
N TYR A 29 3.10 5.05 8.08
CA TYR A 29 4.30 5.84 8.34
C TYR A 29 4.23 6.55 9.69
N THR A 30 3.08 7.17 9.98
CA THR A 30 2.85 7.90 11.23
C THR A 30 2.85 6.96 12.44
N VAL A 31 2.34 5.71 12.31
CA VAL A 31 2.44 4.69 13.36
C VAL A 31 3.90 4.45 13.76
N GLY A 32 4.79 4.26 12.77
CA GLY A 32 6.21 4.07 13.05
C GLY A 32 6.84 5.29 13.72
N ALA A 33 6.55 6.48 13.23
CA ALA A 33 7.04 7.73 13.80
C ALA A 33 6.53 7.97 15.24
N ALA A 34 5.24 7.72 15.49
CA ALA A 34 4.62 7.85 16.81
C ALA A 34 5.14 6.81 17.80
N ALA A 35 5.40 5.58 17.35
CA ALA A 35 5.98 4.53 18.18
C ALA A 35 7.38 4.91 18.68
N TRP A 36 8.22 5.52 17.82
CA TRP A 36 9.51 6.05 18.25
C TRP A 36 9.35 7.24 19.19
N ALA A 37 8.46 8.19 18.88
CA ALA A 37 8.24 9.36 19.72
C ALA A 37 7.73 8.98 21.13
N ALA A 38 6.85 8.00 21.22
CA ALA A 38 6.37 7.47 22.52
C ALA A 38 7.51 6.83 23.35
N ALA A 39 8.47 6.19 22.69
CA ALA A 39 9.60 5.56 23.37
C ALA A 39 10.72 6.54 23.75
N SER A 40 10.97 7.57 22.93
CA SER A 40 12.08 8.53 23.10
C SER A 40 11.68 9.83 23.78
N GLY A 41 10.40 10.19 23.75
CA GLY A 41 9.92 11.51 24.18
C GLY A 41 10.21 12.63 23.17
N GLU A 42 10.74 12.34 21.98
CA GLU A 42 11.11 13.31 20.96
C GLU A 42 10.24 13.18 19.71
N TRP A 43 9.97 14.29 19.04
CA TRP A 43 9.34 14.34 17.72
C TRP A 43 10.13 15.21 16.77
N ARG A 44 10.66 14.65 15.70
CA ARG A 44 11.49 15.35 14.72
C ARG A 44 10.69 15.72 13.49
N LEU A 45 10.01 16.86 13.54
CA LEU A 45 9.07 17.30 12.50
C LEU A 45 9.69 17.37 11.10
N THR A 46 10.91 17.91 10.98
CA THR A 46 11.60 18.01 9.68
C THR A 46 11.86 16.62 9.06
N SER A 47 12.37 15.67 9.86
CA SER A 47 12.59 14.30 9.42
C SER A 47 11.28 13.60 9.06
N TYR A 48 10.20 13.86 9.83
CA TYR A 48 8.86 13.33 9.56
C TYR A 48 8.33 13.81 8.21
N LEU A 49 8.30 15.13 7.99
CA LEU A 49 7.73 15.70 6.78
C LEU A 49 8.55 15.33 5.52
N LEU A 50 9.88 15.44 5.63
CA LEU A 50 10.75 15.09 4.51
C LEU A 50 10.72 13.59 4.20
N GLY A 51 10.73 12.74 5.24
CA GLY A 51 10.63 11.30 5.09
C GLY A 51 9.30 10.87 4.46
N TYR A 52 8.17 11.44 4.92
CA TYR A 52 6.88 11.16 4.28
C TYR A 52 6.85 11.63 2.83
N LEU A 53 7.38 12.82 2.52
CA LEU A 53 7.43 13.33 1.15
C LEU A 53 8.23 12.42 0.22
N VAL A 54 9.36 11.87 0.69
CA VAL A 54 10.15 10.89 -0.09
C VAL A 54 9.33 9.63 -0.35
N LEU A 55 8.67 9.06 0.66
CA LEU A 55 7.83 7.87 0.49
C LEU A 55 6.62 8.12 -0.41
N PHE A 56 5.95 9.26 -0.25
CA PHE A 56 4.85 9.69 -1.12
C PHE A 56 5.29 9.74 -2.60
N LEU A 57 6.47 10.31 -2.88
CA LEU A 57 6.99 10.40 -4.24
C LEU A 57 7.42 9.02 -4.79
N ILE A 58 7.95 8.12 -3.95
CA ILE A 58 8.24 6.74 -4.33
C ILE A 58 6.95 6.02 -4.70
N GLU A 59 5.89 6.15 -3.90
CA GLU A 59 4.58 5.58 -4.18
C GLU A 59 3.97 6.14 -5.46
N LEU A 60 4.03 7.47 -5.66
CA LEU A 60 3.57 8.12 -6.89
C LEU A 60 4.35 7.61 -8.11
N CYS A 61 5.66 7.49 -8.01
CA CYS A 61 6.50 6.95 -9.07
C CYS A 61 6.12 5.49 -9.39
N THR A 62 5.86 4.67 -8.36
CA THR A 62 5.38 3.29 -8.50
C THR A 62 4.04 3.24 -9.22
N ILE A 63 3.08 4.08 -8.85
CA ILE A 63 1.77 4.14 -9.49
C ILE A 63 1.89 4.54 -10.97
N LEU A 64 2.70 5.57 -11.29
CA LEU A 64 2.90 5.99 -12.67
C LEU A 64 3.61 4.92 -13.51
N THR A 65 4.58 4.20 -12.94
CA THR A 65 5.24 3.07 -13.63
C THR A 65 4.27 1.90 -13.83
N ASN A 66 3.38 1.63 -12.88
CA ASN A 66 2.33 0.63 -13.05
C ASN A 66 1.41 0.98 -14.22
N GLU A 67 0.85 2.18 -14.24
CA GLU A 67 -0.02 2.63 -15.36
C GLU A 67 0.68 2.55 -16.71
N TYR A 68 2.01 2.84 -16.73
CA TYR A 68 2.81 2.80 -17.96
C TYR A 68 3.05 1.38 -18.46
N PHE A 69 3.45 0.45 -17.57
CA PHE A 69 3.85 -0.91 -17.95
C PHE A 69 2.68 -1.90 -17.94
N ASP A 70 1.62 -1.65 -17.16
CA ASP A 70 0.42 -2.50 -17.11
C ASP A 70 -0.63 -2.11 -18.16
N TYR A 71 -0.34 -1.12 -19.03
CA TYR A 71 -1.24 -0.72 -20.12
C TYR A 71 -1.82 -1.88 -20.95
N PRO A 72 -1.04 -2.95 -21.31
CA PRO A 72 -1.60 -4.08 -22.07
C PRO A 72 -2.68 -4.85 -21.28
N SER A 73 -2.51 -5.03 -19.97
CA SER A 73 -3.50 -5.66 -19.09
C SER A 73 -4.71 -4.74 -18.89
N ASP A 74 -4.45 -3.47 -18.54
CA ASP A 74 -5.51 -2.50 -18.30
C ASP A 74 -6.41 -2.29 -19.52
N ARG A 75 -5.83 -2.27 -20.72
CA ARG A 75 -6.60 -2.13 -21.96
C ARG A 75 -7.59 -3.26 -22.17
N GLN A 76 -7.25 -4.49 -21.75
CA GLN A 76 -8.07 -5.69 -21.91
C GLN A 76 -9.08 -5.87 -20.75
N ASN A 77 -8.91 -5.13 -19.65
CA ASN A 77 -9.74 -5.31 -18.48
C ASN A 77 -11.15 -4.69 -18.67
N ASN A 78 -12.17 -5.53 -18.59
CA ASN A 78 -13.58 -5.13 -18.66
C ASN A 78 -14.20 -4.92 -17.27
N ASN A 79 -13.54 -5.39 -16.20
CA ASN A 79 -14.02 -5.33 -14.82
C ASN A 79 -13.36 -4.20 -14.01
N PHE A 80 -12.79 -3.21 -14.68
CA PHE A 80 -12.10 -2.09 -14.01
C PHE A 80 -13.02 -1.30 -13.09
N SER A 81 -12.45 -0.77 -12.02
CA SER A 81 -13.15 0.09 -11.06
C SER A 81 -12.18 1.14 -10.48
N ILE A 82 -12.63 1.90 -9.48
CA ILE A 82 -11.73 2.80 -8.75
C ILE A 82 -10.65 2.06 -7.94
N PHE A 83 -10.83 0.76 -7.70
CA PHE A 83 -9.91 -0.08 -6.91
C PHE A 83 -8.96 -0.90 -7.79
N THR A 84 -9.41 -1.35 -8.97
CA THR A 84 -8.71 -2.37 -9.79
C THR A 84 -8.73 -2.00 -11.28
N GLY A 85 -7.82 -2.59 -12.07
CA GLY A 85 -7.83 -2.48 -13.54
C GLY A 85 -7.31 -1.17 -14.09
N GLY A 86 -6.38 -0.51 -13.40
CA GLY A 86 -5.80 0.76 -13.82
C GLY A 86 -6.76 1.94 -13.77
N THR A 87 -6.23 3.13 -14.00
CA THR A 87 -7.04 4.37 -14.01
C THR A 87 -7.71 4.64 -15.35
N ARG A 88 -7.34 3.91 -16.38
CA ARG A 88 -7.77 4.10 -17.77
C ARG A 88 -7.29 5.41 -18.44
N VAL A 89 -6.49 6.21 -17.76
CA VAL A 89 -6.02 7.52 -18.26
C VAL A 89 -5.20 7.35 -19.55
N LEU A 90 -4.26 6.39 -19.57
CA LEU A 90 -3.50 6.06 -20.77
C LEU A 90 -4.34 5.33 -21.81
N VAL A 91 -5.23 4.45 -21.39
CA VAL A 91 -6.13 3.70 -22.31
C VAL A 91 -7.07 4.62 -23.04
N ASN A 92 -7.60 5.65 -22.38
CA ASN A 92 -8.48 6.64 -22.97
C ASN A 92 -7.73 7.72 -23.78
N GLY A 93 -6.38 7.79 -23.65
CA GLY A 93 -5.58 8.83 -24.28
C GLY A 93 -5.67 10.20 -23.60
N ASP A 94 -6.15 10.26 -22.34
CA ASP A 94 -6.24 11.50 -21.55
C ASP A 94 -4.85 12.12 -21.29
N LEU A 95 -3.83 11.23 -21.11
CA LEU A 95 -2.41 11.56 -21.08
C LEU A 95 -1.64 10.68 -22.09
N SER A 96 -0.56 11.22 -22.63
CA SER A 96 0.34 10.44 -23.49
C SER A 96 1.41 9.69 -22.71
N PHE A 97 1.93 8.60 -23.28
CA PHE A 97 3.07 7.85 -22.70
C PHE A 97 4.29 8.74 -22.46
N SER A 98 4.56 9.69 -23.35
CA SER A 98 5.69 10.63 -23.17
C SER A 98 5.48 11.56 -21.97
N GLN A 99 4.25 12.01 -21.71
CA GLN A 99 3.95 12.84 -20.55
C GLN A 99 4.17 12.05 -19.24
N VAL A 100 3.63 10.82 -19.16
CA VAL A 100 3.80 9.97 -17.96
C VAL A 100 5.27 9.60 -17.75
N ARG A 101 5.99 9.20 -18.81
CA ARG A 101 7.44 8.92 -18.73
C ARG A 101 8.24 10.12 -18.22
N ASN A 102 7.98 11.31 -18.77
CA ASN A 102 8.70 12.52 -18.33
C ASN A 102 8.39 12.86 -16.87
N ALA A 103 7.14 12.68 -16.42
CA ALA A 103 6.77 12.84 -15.01
C ALA A 103 7.54 11.85 -14.10
N ILE A 104 7.65 10.57 -14.49
CA ILE A 104 8.45 9.58 -13.77
C ILE A 104 9.90 10.04 -13.63
N LEU A 105 10.55 10.50 -14.71
CA LEU A 105 11.93 10.97 -14.68
C LEU A 105 12.13 12.19 -13.78
N VAL A 106 11.19 13.15 -13.82
CA VAL A 106 11.22 14.33 -12.94
C VAL A 106 11.05 13.92 -11.49
N ILE A 107 10.09 13.03 -11.18
CA ILE A 107 9.86 12.54 -9.82
C ILE A 107 11.11 11.82 -9.29
N LEU A 108 11.77 10.98 -10.09
CA LEU A 108 13.00 10.28 -9.69
C LEU A 108 14.13 11.28 -9.37
N ALA A 109 14.29 12.35 -10.17
CA ALA A 109 15.26 13.39 -9.87
C ALA A 109 14.94 14.10 -8.54
N VAL A 110 13.67 14.43 -8.28
CA VAL A 110 13.22 15.04 -7.02
C VAL A 110 13.44 14.09 -5.84
N ILE A 111 13.08 12.80 -5.99
CA ILE A 111 13.36 11.78 -4.95
C ILE A 111 14.84 11.77 -4.60
N THR A 112 15.74 11.80 -5.60
CA THR A 112 17.20 11.78 -5.37
C THR A 112 17.64 12.97 -4.51
N ILE A 113 17.16 14.17 -4.83
CA ILE A 113 17.53 15.41 -4.10
C ILE A 113 16.99 15.35 -2.66
N LEU A 114 15.72 15.01 -2.49
CA LEU A 114 15.08 14.94 -1.17
C LEU A 114 15.66 13.81 -0.31
N SER A 115 15.99 12.67 -0.92
CA SER A 115 16.66 11.55 -0.25
C SER A 115 18.03 11.93 0.28
N TYR A 116 18.82 12.66 -0.51
CA TYR A 116 20.10 13.19 -0.05
C TYR A 116 19.91 14.11 1.17
N SER A 117 18.94 15.00 1.12
CA SER A 117 18.62 15.89 2.23
C SER A 117 18.18 15.11 3.48
N LEU A 118 17.30 14.09 3.33
CA LEU A 118 16.84 13.25 4.43
C LEU A 118 18.00 12.48 5.08
N VAL A 119 18.88 11.89 4.28
CA VAL A 119 20.08 11.20 4.76
C VAL A 119 20.97 12.16 5.57
N LYS A 120 21.18 13.38 5.10
CA LYS A 120 22.02 14.38 5.79
C LYS A 120 21.48 14.81 7.16
N ILE A 121 20.16 14.93 7.31
CA ILE A 121 19.54 15.34 8.59
C ILE A 121 19.27 14.14 9.52
N SER A 122 19.45 12.91 9.06
CA SER A 122 19.19 11.72 9.88
C SER A 122 20.15 11.67 11.09
N ALA A 123 19.61 11.30 12.25
CA ALA A 123 20.30 11.37 13.52
C ALA A 123 21.16 10.13 13.83
N GLY A 124 22.11 10.29 14.75
CA GLY A 124 22.75 9.18 15.46
C GLY A 124 23.54 8.20 14.60
N GLY A 125 24.12 8.65 13.46
CA GLY A 125 24.90 7.75 12.59
C GLY A 125 24.05 6.81 11.71
N SER A 126 22.73 7.00 11.66
CA SER A 126 21.80 6.18 10.87
C SER A 126 21.79 6.49 9.36
N HIS A 127 22.67 7.37 8.87
CA HIS A 127 22.73 7.79 7.45
C HIS A 127 22.71 6.61 6.47
N GLY A 128 23.53 5.57 6.74
CA GLY A 128 23.59 4.38 5.90
C GLY A 128 22.26 3.60 5.88
N VAL A 129 21.61 3.46 7.04
CA VAL A 129 20.34 2.73 7.16
C VAL A 129 19.22 3.47 6.45
N VAL A 130 19.14 4.81 6.62
CA VAL A 130 18.15 5.65 5.93
C VAL A 130 18.34 5.55 4.40
N ALA A 131 19.58 5.63 3.91
CA ALA A 131 19.88 5.46 2.49
C ALA A 131 19.46 4.08 1.96
N VAL A 132 19.76 3.01 2.71
CA VAL A 132 19.37 1.63 2.35
C VAL A 132 17.86 1.48 2.33
N LEU A 133 17.12 2.02 3.29
CA LEU A 133 15.66 1.98 3.29
C LEU A 133 15.06 2.67 2.07
N ILE A 134 15.58 3.84 1.68
CA ILE A 134 15.13 4.55 0.48
C ILE A 134 15.41 3.70 -0.77
N LEU A 135 16.59 3.09 -0.88
CA LEU A 135 16.94 2.21 -2.00
C LEU A 135 16.05 0.97 -2.06
N ILE A 136 15.68 0.39 -0.91
CA ILE A 136 14.71 -0.72 -0.82
C ILE A 136 13.34 -0.27 -1.34
N GLY A 137 12.86 0.92 -0.97
CA GLY A 137 11.60 1.46 -1.48
C GLY A 137 11.60 1.65 -2.99
N LEU A 138 12.67 2.23 -3.54
CA LEU A 138 12.84 2.39 -4.98
C LEU A 138 12.97 1.03 -5.69
N PHE A 139 13.68 0.08 -5.11
CA PHE A 139 13.84 -1.27 -5.67
C PHE A 139 12.50 -1.99 -5.78
N PHE A 140 11.70 -2.03 -4.72
CA PHE A 140 10.40 -2.66 -4.75
C PHE A 140 9.37 -1.85 -5.53
N GLY A 141 9.38 -0.53 -5.43
CA GLY A 141 8.46 0.35 -6.16
C GLY A 141 8.65 0.24 -7.68
N LEU A 142 9.85 0.47 -8.18
CA LEU A 142 10.15 0.33 -9.60
C LEU A 142 10.12 -1.12 -10.05
N GLY A 143 10.74 -2.03 -9.28
CA GLY A 143 10.79 -3.46 -9.59
C GLY A 143 9.44 -4.16 -9.61
N TYR A 144 8.41 -3.52 -9.09
CA TYR A 144 7.06 -4.06 -9.09
C TYR A 144 6.55 -4.35 -10.51
N THR A 145 6.70 -3.41 -11.45
CA THR A 145 6.26 -3.56 -12.85
C THR A 145 7.34 -3.36 -13.90
N VAL A 146 8.45 -2.68 -13.55
CA VAL A 146 9.51 -2.36 -14.51
C VAL A 146 10.37 -3.60 -14.81
N PRO A 147 10.68 -3.90 -16.11
CA PRO A 147 11.66 -4.92 -16.46
C PRO A 147 13.07 -4.57 -15.93
N PRO A 148 13.91 -5.56 -15.60
CA PRO A 148 13.69 -7.01 -15.73
C PRO A 148 12.95 -7.67 -14.57
N LEU A 149 12.74 -6.98 -13.44
CA LEU A 149 12.20 -7.57 -12.21
C LEU A 149 10.73 -7.97 -12.37
N LYS A 150 9.84 -7.03 -12.69
CA LYS A 150 8.42 -7.30 -12.91
C LYS A 150 7.82 -8.20 -11.82
N LEU A 151 8.00 -7.87 -10.54
CA LEU A 151 7.61 -8.72 -9.41
C LEU A 151 6.12 -9.07 -9.42
N SER A 152 5.26 -8.13 -9.84
CA SER A 152 3.81 -8.36 -10.00
C SER A 152 3.47 -9.38 -11.08
N TYR A 153 4.35 -9.59 -12.06
CA TYR A 153 4.19 -10.60 -13.10
C TYR A 153 4.77 -11.97 -12.72
N ARG A 154 5.45 -12.07 -11.59
CA ARG A 154 6.17 -13.29 -11.17
C ARG A 154 5.57 -13.97 -9.93
N GLY A 155 4.36 -13.62 -9.55
CA GLY A 155 3.69 -14.20 -8.39
C GLY A 155 4.09 -13.61 -7.05
N ALA A 156 4.86 -12.52 -7.05
CA ALA A 156 5.30 -11.86 -5.83
C ALA A 156 4.52 -10.56 -5.54
N GLY A 157 3.59 -10.17 -6.41
CA GLY A 157 2.92 -8.86 -6.35
C GLY A 157 2.22 -8.61 -5.03
N GLU A 158 1.36 -9.53 -4.60
CA GLU A 158 0.57 -9.38 -3.38
C GLU A 158 1.44 -9.33 -2.12
N LEU A 159 2.49 -10.17 -2.08
CA LEU A 159 3.45 -10.18 -0.98
C LEU A 159 4.25 -8.87 -0.92
N VAL A 160 4.73 -8.37 -2.05
CA VAL A 160 5.47 -7.10 -2.13
C VAL A 160 4.63 -5.95 -1.64
N VAL A 161 3.37 -5.83 -2.06
CA VAL A 161 2.45 -4.79 -1.58
C VAL A 161 2.20 -4.96 -0.07
N GLY A 162 1.95 -6.18 0.41
CA GLY A 162 1.82 -6.47 1.83
C GLY A 162 3.01 -5.97 2.64
N LEU A 163 4.23 -6.31 2.23
CA LEU A 163 5.47 -5.93 2.91
C LEU A 163 5.74 -4.42 2.85
N THR A 164 5.55 -3.81 1.67
CA THR A 164 5.91 -2.39 1.46
C THR A 164 4.94 -1.44 2.15
N HIS A 165 3.62 -1.72 2.15
CA HIS A 165 2.60 -0.84 2.75
C HIS A 165 2.36 -1.10 4.24
N SER A 166 3.12 -2.01 4.85
CA SER A 166 3.06 -2.27 6.30
C SER A 166 4.44 -2.20 6.94
N ILE A 167 5.20 -3.31 6.88
CA ILE A 167 6.49 -3.47 7.58
C ILE A 167 7.47 -2.37 7.15
N TYR A 168 7.68 -2.22 5.85
CA TYR A 168 8.63 -1.25 5.31
C TYR A 168 8.26 0.20 5.69
N VAL A 169 7.02 0.60 5.48
CA VAL A 169 6.58 1.99 5.73
C VAL A 169 6.60 2.32 7.22
N ILE A 170 6.16 1.40 8.10
CA ILE A 170 6.24 1.58 9.56
C ILE A 170 7.70 1.67 10.01
N LEU A 171 8.57 0.80 9.50
CA LEU A 171 10.01 0.84 9.79
C LEU A 171 10.65 2.16 9.34
N CYS A 172 10.29 2.66 8.14
CA CYS A 172 10.74 3.97 7.67
C CYS A 172 10.31 5.09 8.64
N GLY A 173 9.04 5.11 9.06
CA GLY A 173 8.54 6.08 10.03
C GLY A 173 9.34 6.08 11.33
N TYR A 174 9.63 4.91 11.86
CA TYR A 174 10.39 4.72 13.09
C TYR A 174 11.86 5.17 12.92
N VAL A 175 12.54 4.69 11.88
CA VAL A 175 13.98 4.96 11.66
C VAL A 175 14.24 6.41 11.24
N PHE A 176 13.37 7.01 10.44
CA PHE A 176 13.54 8.41 10.02
C PHE A 176 13.39 9.39 11.19
N GLN A 177 12.68 8.98 12.24
CA GLN A 177 12.62 9.73 13.50
C GLN A 177 13.87 9.55 14.39
N GLY A 178 14.71 8.56 14.12
CA GLY A 178 15.94 8.29 14.87
C GLY A 178 15.95 6.94 15.59
N GLY A 179 14.91 6.12 15.39
CA GLY A 179 14.85 4.77 15.92
C GLY A 179 15.87 3.84 15.26
N HIS A 180 16.20 2.76 15.94
CA HIS A 180 17.14 1.79 15.41
C HIS A 180 16.38 0.68 14.67
N TRP A 181 16.82 0.32 13.47
CA TRP A 181 16.15 -0.69 12.64
C TRP A 181 16.07 -2.10 13.26
N LYS A 182 16.96 -2.42 14.25
CA LYS A 182 16.94 -3.68 15.00
C LYS A 182 15.95 -3.68 16.17
N ASP A 183 15.38 -2.53 16.52
CA ASP A 183 14.39 -2.49 17.59
C ASP A 183 13.19 -3.35 17.21
N PRO A 184 12.69 -4.20 18.11
CA PRO A 184 11.62 -5.15 17.77
C PRO A 184 10.26 -4.49 17.55
N LEU A 185 10.03 -3.33 18.16
CA LEU A 185 8.73 -2.67 18.19
C LEU A 185 8.14 -2.43 16.79
N PRO A 186 8.82 -1.74 15.83
CA PRO A 186 8.23 -1.48 14.52
C PRO A 186 7.92 -2.76 13.73
N TRP A 187 8.69 -3.83 13.94
CA TRP A 187 8.45 -5.13 13.31
C TRP A 187 7.18 -5.80 13.83
N PHE A 188 6.99 -5.82 15.16
CA PHE A 188 5.80 -6.44 15.74
C PHE A 188 4.53 -5.69 15.43
N ILE A 189 4.51 -4.35 15.59
CA ILE A 189 3.31 -3.56 15.36
C ILE A 189 2.85 -3.54 13.89
N SER A 190 3.74 -3.89 12.95
CA SER A 190 3.41 -3.95 11.53
C SER A 190 2.71 -5.25 11.10
N VAL A 191 2.80 -6.33 11.90
CA VAL A 191 2.28 -7.66 11.53
C VAL A 191 0.77 -7.66 11.27
N PRO A 192 -0.09 -7.05 12.12
CA PRO A 192 -1.53 -7.01 11.83
C PRO A 192 -1.84 -6.27 10.53
N LEU A 193 -1.17 -5.15 10.29
CA LEU A 193 -1.36 -4.37 9.06
C LEU A 193 -0.88 -5.15 7.83
N PHE A 194 0.21 -5.91 7.94
CA PHE A 194 0.70 -6.77 6.86
C PHE A 194 -0.37 -7.75 6.39
N PHE A 195 -1.00 -8.46 7.30
CA PHE A 195 -2.06 -9.40 6.94
C PHE A 195 -3.28 -8.70 6.36
N ALA A 196 -3.69 -7.55 6.91
CA ALA A 196 -4.81 -6.79 6.38
C ALA A 196 -4.55 -6.32 4.94
N VAL A 197 -3.36 -5.78 4.65
CA VAL A 197 -2.96 -5.34 3.30
C VAL A 197 -2.83 -6.53 2.34
N LEU A 198 -2.22 -7.64 2.77
CA LEU A 198 -2.08 -8.85 1.96
C LEU A 198 -3.46 -9.35 1.53
N GLY A 199 -4.42 -9.44 2.46
CA GLY A 199 -5.79 -9.84 2.16
C GLY A 199 -6.47 -8.90 1.16
N GLY A 200 -6.42 -7.60 1.40
CA GLY A 200 -7.02 -6.59 0.52
C GLY A 200 -6.43 -6.60 -0.89
N ASN A 201 -5.09 -6.70 -1.01
CA ASN A 201 -4.43 -6.74 -2.32
C ASN A 201 -4.69 -8.06 -3.07
N THR A 202 -4.80 -9.19 -2.35
CA THR A 202 -5.19 -10.47 -2.95
C THR A 202 -6.60 -10.39 -3.56
N LEU A 203 -7.54 -9.70 -2.92
CA LEU A 203 -8.89 -9.48 -3.45
C LEU A 203 -8.88 -8.60 -4.71
N ALA A 204 -7.99 -7.62 -4.78
CA ALA A 204 -7.86 -6.74 -5.96
C ALA A 204 -7.52 -7.51 -7.24
N GLY A 205 -6.79 -8.63 -7.15
CA GLY A 205 -6.46 -9.49 -8.28
C GLY A 205 -7.63 -10.31 -8.83
N ILE A 206 -8.76 -10.44 -8.12
CA ILE A 206 -9.88 -11.28 -8.56
C ILE A 206 -10.59 -10.70 -9.79
N PRO A 207 -11.05 -9.43 -9.81
CA PRO A 207 -11.65 -8.82 -10.99
C PRO A 207 -10.68 -8.74 -12.18
N ASP A 208 -9.38 -8.60 -11.91
CA ASP A 208 -8.34 -8.41 -12.93
C ASP A 208 -7.86 -9.74 -13.54
N ARG A 209 -8.27 -10.89 -12.98
CA ARG A 209 -7.78 -12.22 -13.32
C ARG A 209 -7.75 -12.52 -14.81
N GLN A 210 -8.82 -12.20 -15.54
CA GLN A 210 -8.91 -12.50 -16.97
C GLN A 210 -7.92 -11.66 -17.79
N ALA A 211 -7.85 -10.36 -17.49
CA ALA A 211 -6.93 -9.43 -18.14
C ALA A 211 -5.46 -9.73 -17.81
N ASP A 212 -5.17 -10.03 -16.54
CA ASP A 212 -3.83 -10.41 -16.09
C ASP A 212 -3.35 -11.73 -16.75
N ASN A 213 -4.22 -12.73 -16.84
CA ASN A 213 -3.90 -14.00 -17.51
C ASN A 213 -3.60 -13.80 -19.01
N ALA A 214 -4.31 -12.92 -19.68
CA ALA A 214 -4.10 -12.61 -21.10
C ALA A 214 -2.72 -12.01 -21.39
N VAL A 215 -2.08 -11.37 -20.41
CA VAL A 215 -0.72 -10.79 -20.50
C VAL A 215 0.31 -11.59 -19.70
N MET A 216 -0.02 -12.82 -19.30
CA MET A 216 0.85 -13.73 -18.52
C MET A 216 1.31 -13.15 -17.17
N LYS A 217 0.56 -12.24 -16.56
CA LYS A 217 0.80 -11.73 -15.22
C LYS A 217 0.34 -12.77 -14.19
N LYS A 218 1.22 -13.14 -13.27
CA LYS A 218 1.02 -14.25 -12.32
C LYS A 218 0.55 -13.71 -10.97
N SER A 219 -0.67 -13.15 -10.90
CA SER A 219 -1.30 -12.87 -9.61
C SER A 219 -1.77 -14.16 -8.92
N ILE A 220 -2.02 -14.12 -7.60
CA ILE A 220 -2.55 -15.28 -6.85
C ILE A 220 -3.86 -15.77 -7.48
N ALA A 221 -4.74 -14.87 -7.89
CA ALA A 221 -5.98 -15.19 -8.55
C ALA A 221 -5.76 -15.88 -9.91
N VAL A 222 -4.71 -15.53 -10.66
CA VAL A 222 -4.35 -16.19 -11.93
C VAL A 222 -3.77 -17.56 -11.67
N MET A 223 -2.81 -17.70 -10.74
CA MET A 223 -2.07 -18.94 -10.50
C MET A 223 -2.92 -20.02 -9.83
N TYR A 224 -3.72 -19.65 -8.86
CA TYR A 224 -4.44 -20.61 -8.00
C TYR A 224 -5.96 -20.50 -8.10
N GLY A 225 -6.48 -19.54 -8.85
CA GLY A 225 -7.90 -19.29 -9.01
C GLY A 225 -8.50 -18.35 -7.98
N SER A 226 -9.65 -17.78 -8.32
CA SER A 226 -10.36 -16.79 -7.49
C SER A 226 -10.84 -17.36 -6.16
N GLN A 227 -11.17 -18.65 -6.10
CA GLN A 227 -11.57 -19.32 -4.85
C GLN A 227 -10.42 -19.33 -3.84
N VAL A 228 -9.21 -19.77 -4.26
CA VAL A 228 -8.02 -19.79 -3.39
C VAL A 228 -7.64 -18.36 -2.96
N ALA A 229 -7.69 -17.40 -3.88
CA ALA A 229 -7.46 -15.99 -3.55
C ALA A 229 -8.45 -15.49 -2.48
N THR A 230 -9.74 -15.84 -2.58
CA THR A 230 -10.74 -15.47 -1.57
C THR A 230 -10.50 -16.17 -0.23
N MET A 231 -10.11 -17.45 -0.22
CA MET A 231 -9.76 -18.18 1.00
C MET A 231 -8.53 -17.57 1.68
N LEU A 232 -7.50 -17.21 0.90
CA LEU A 232 -6.32 -16.53 1.43
C LEU A 232 -6.68 -15.15 2.04
N ALA A 233 -7.61 -14.43 1.42
CA ALA A 233 -8.09 -13.16 1.98
C ALA A 233 -8.84 -13.38 3.31
N ILE A 234 -9.70 -14.39 3.42
CA ILE A 234 -10.38 -14.73 4.69
C ILE A 234 -9.35 -15.07 5.77
N TRP A 235 -8.38 -15.93 5.44
CA TRP A 235 -7.29 -16.29 6.36
C TRP A 235 -6.52 -15.03 6.80
N SER A 236 -6.18 -14.14 5.87
CA SER A 236 -5.46 -12.89 6.16
C SER A 236 -6.26 -11.96 7.07
N VAL A 237 -7.57 -11.84 6.88
CA VAL A 237 -8.47 -11.06 7.77
C VAL A 237 -8.44 -11.64 9.19
N CYS A 238 -8.54 -12.95 9.33
CA CYS A 238 -8.44 -13.60 10.64
C CYS A 238 -7.06 -13.38 11.29
N MET A 239 -5.97 -13.55 10.54
CA MET A 239 -4.60 -13.38 11.03
C MET A 239 -4.30 -11.94 11.44
N ALA A 240 -4.83 -10.94 10.73
CA ALA A 240 -4.71 -9.55 11.11
C ALA A 240 -5.32 -9.29 12.51
N PHE A 241 -6.52 -9.81 12.76
CA PHE A 241 -7.19 -9.63 14.05
C PHE A 241 -6.49 -10.42 15.17
N LEU A 242 -6.13 -11.68 14.91
CA LEU A 242 -5.44 -12.52 15.89
C LEU A 242 -4.07 -11.96 16.28
N SER A 243 -3.30 -11.47 15.32
CA SER A 243 -2.01 -10.84 15.61
C SER A 243 -2.17 -9.53 16.39
N ALA A 244 -3.22 -8.75 16.16
CA ALA A 244 -3.51 -7.57 16.96
C ALA A 244 -3.90 -7.93 18.40
N LEU A 245 -4.69 -8.98 18.61
CA LEU A 245 -5.00 -9.50 19.94
C LEU A 245 -3.73 -10.01 20.65
N PHE A 246 -2.82 -10.64 19.93
CA PHE A 246 -1.52 -11.06 20.47
C PHE A 246 -0.73 -9.85 20.96
N LEU A 247 -0.60 -8.78 20.16
CA LEU A 247 0.10 -7.55 20.55
C LEU A 247 -0.53 -6.89 21.78
N TRP A 248 -1.86 -6.94 21.88
CA TRP A 248 -2.56 -6.45 23.06
C TRP A 248 -2.28 -7.34 24.29
N TYR A 249 -2.37 -8.67 24.16
CA TYR A 249 -2.14 -9.60 25.27
C TYR A 249 -0.73 -9.45 25.88
N PHE A 250 0.28 -9.26 25.03
CA PHE A 250 1.67 -9.01 25.47
C PHE A 250 1.95 -7.54 25.81
N GLN A 251 0.92 -6.69 25.84
CA GLN A 251 1.01 -5.28 26.18
C GLN A 251 1.99 -4.47 25.31
N ILE A 252 2.21 -4.90 24.07
CA ILE A 252 3.01 -4.17 23.09
C ILE A 252 2.23 -2.94 22.59
N ILE A 253 0.89 -3.05 22.55
CA ILE A 253 -0.04 -1.98 22.24
C ILE A 253 -0.98 -1.79 23.44
N HIS A 254 -0.94 -0.62 24.07
CA HIS A 254 -1.71 -0.27 25.26
C HIS A 254 -3.09 0.34 24.92
N LEU A 255 -3.77 -0.20 23.94
CA LEU A 255 -5.11 0.24 23.58
C LEU A 255 -6.16 -0.68 24.24
N SER A 256 -7.26 -0.09 24.76
CA SER A 256 -8.37 -0.90 25.27
C SER A 256 -8.92 -1.83 24.19
N LEU A 257 -9.15 -3.11 24.55
CA LEU A 257 -9.82 -4.09 23.69
C LEU A 257 -11.17 -3.59 23.14
N PHE A 258 -11.83 -2.71 23.87
CA PHE A 258 -13.10 -2.10 23.45
C PHE A 258 -13.03 -1.52 22.03
N TYR A 259 -11.97 -0.80 21.68
CA TYR A 259 -11.82 -0.21 20.34
C TYR A 259 -11.63 -1.27 19.25
N TRP A 260 -10.91 -2.35 19.54
CA TRP A 260 -10.75 -3.47 18.61
C TRP A 260 -12.06 -4.20 18.36
N PHE A 261 -12.85 -4.45 19.43
CA PHE A 261 -14.15 -5.10 19.34
C PHE A 261 -15.23 -4.20 18.74
N LEU A 262 -15.13 -2.87 18.93
CA LEU A 262 -16.12 -1.93 18.39
C LEU A 262 -15.90 -1.65 16.90
N LEU A 263 -14.67 -1.58 16.43
CA LEU A 263 -14.31 -1.06 15.10
C LEU A 263 -13.78 -2.15 14.16
N ALA A 264 -12.68 -2.81 14.51
CA ALA A 264 -12.03 -3.77 13.63
C ALA A 264 -12.80 -5.09 13.51
N LEU A 265 -13.29 -5.64 14.61
CA LEU A 265 -14.00 -6.92 14.60
C LEU A 265 -15.29 -6.88 13.79
N PRO A 266 -16.22 -5.91 13.97
CA PRO A 266 -17.45 -5.86 13.18
C PRO A 266 -17.18 -5.70 11.68
N ASN A 267 -16.22 -4.84 11.32
CA ASN A 267 -15.81 -4.69 9.93
C ASN A 267 -15.24 -6.01 9.36
N GLY A 268 -14.36 -6.69 10.10
CA GLY A 268 -13.82 -7.99 9.72
C GLY A 268 -14.88 -9.06 9.54
N LEU A 269 -15.84 -9.15 10.46
CA LEU A 269 -16.97 -10.11 10.37
C LEU A 269 -17.84 -9.85 9.15
N VAL A 270 -18.21 -8.59 8.90
CA VAL A 270 -18.96 -8.20 7.69
C VAL A 270 -18.18 -8.55 6.44
N LEU A 271 -16.88 -8.25 6.39
CA LEU A 271 -16.01 -8.60 5.26
C LEU A 271 -15.98 -10.12 5.03
N ILE A 272 -15.79 -10.92 6.08
CA ILE A 272 -15.80 -12.39 6.01
C ILE A 272 -17.13 -12.92 5.47
N ILE A 273 -18.27 -12.37 5.94
CA ILE A 273 -19.60 -12.76 5.43
C ILE A 273 -19.70 -12.49 3.91
N PHE A 274 -19.24 -11.34 3.44
CA PHE A 274 -19.25 -11.03 2.01
C PHE A 274 -18.29 -11.94 1.21
N LEU A 275 -17.15 -12.32 1.77
CA LEU A 275 -16.21 -13.25 1.15
C LEU A 275 -16.79 -14.67 1.05
N PHE A 276 -17.47 -15.15 2.08
CA PHE A 276 -18.19 -16.44 2.00
C PHE A 276 -19.32 -16.38 0.96
N ARG A 277 -20.08 -15.28 0.88
CA ARG A 277 -21.09 -15.11 -0.18
C ARG A 277 -20.46 -15.13 -1.57
N LEU A 278 -19.28 -14.53 -1.74
CA LEU A 278 -18.54 -14.55 -3.00
C LEU A 278 -18.13 -15.99 -3.37
N LEU A 279 -17.64 -16.79 -2.40
CA LEU A 279 -17.30 -18.21 -2.59
C LEU A 279 -18.52 -19.03 -3.01
N TRP A 280 -19.66 -18.87 -2.35
CA TRP A 280 -20.89 -19.65 -2.65
C TRP A 280 -21.51 -19.27 -3.99
N SER A 281 -21.49 -17.98 -4.34
CA SER A 281 -22.07 -17.51 -5.60
C SER A 281 -21.22 -17.81 -6.83
N ASN A 282 -19.93 -18.13 -6.66
CA ASN A 282 -18.93 -18.22 -7.74
C ASN A 282 -18.90 -17.01 -8.70
N ALA A 283 -19.39 -15.85 -8.25
CA ALA A 283 -19.53 -14.63 -9.06
C ALA A 283 -18.21 -13.83 -9.16
N PHE A 284 -17.13 -14.52 -9.52
CA PHE A 284 -15.76 -13.95 -9.56
C PHE A 284 -15.48 -13.11 -10.81
N ASP A 285 -16.28 -13.24 -11.85
CA ASP A 285 -16.12 -12.49 -13.11
C ASP A 285 -16.84 -11.14 -13.09
N ARG A 286 -17.02 -10.56 -11.90
CA ARG A 286 -17.73 -9.30 -11.68
C ARG A 286 -16.91 -8.36 -10.81
N ARG A 287 -17.30 -7.09 -10.84
CA ARG A 287 -16.77 -6.08 -9.91
C ARG A 287 -17.18 -6.42 -8.48
N ILE A 288 -16.21 -6.34 -7.56
CA ILE A 288 -16.39 -6.60 -6.13
C ILE A 288 -16.18 -5.33 -5.29
N ASP A 289 -16.57 -4.17 -5.79
CA ASP A 289 -16.27 -2.85 -5.21
C ASP A 289 -16.68 -2.73 -3.74
N ARG A 290 -17.81 -3.33 -3.33
CA ARG A 290 -18.25 -3.34 -1.92
C ARG A 290 -17.29 -4.11 -1.02
N VAL A 291 -16.79 -5.24 -1.51
CA VAL A 291 -15.80 -6.06 -0.79
C VAL A 291 -14.48 -5.30 -0.69
N MET A 292 -14.06 -4.64 -1.77
CA MET A 292 -12.85 -3.80 -1.78
C MET A 292 -12.95 -2.62 -0.82
N ALA A 293 -14.09 -1.94 -0.77
CA ALA A 293 -14.31 -0.84 0.19
C ALA A 293 -14.24 -1.34 1.64
N LEU A 294 -14.88 -2.48 1.96
CA LEU A 294 -14.79 -3.09 3.30
C LEU A 294 -13.37 -3.51 3.65
N ALA A 295 -12.62 -4.07 2.69
CA ALA A 295 -11.22 -4.45 2.89
C ALA A 295 -10.34 -3.21 3.14
N LEU A 296 -10.53 -2.13 2.40
CA LEU A 296 -9.81 -0.87 2.62
C LEU A 296 -10.11 -0.28 4.00
N CYS A 297 -11.37 -0.25 4.42
CA CYS A 297 -11.75 0.16 5.78
C CYS A 297 -11.09 -0.74 6.84
N TYR A 298 -11.03 -2.05 6.59
CA TYR A 298 -10.39 -3.00 7.49
C TYR A 298 -8.89 -2.70 7.65
N ILE A 299 -8.19 -2.44 6.56
CA ILE A 299 -6.78 -2.04 6.57
C ILE A 299 -6.57 -0.76 7.40
N ILE A 300 -7.42 0.24 7.23
CA ILE A 300 -7.32 1.52 7.94
C ILE A 300 -7.38 1.32 9.47
N TRP A 301 -8.19 0.40 9.98
CA TRP A 301 -8.25 0.14 11.43
C TRP A 301 -6.92 -0.35 12.00
N PHE A 302 -6.16 -1.17 11.25
CA PHE A 302 -4.85 -1.68 11.69
C PHE A 302 -3.72 -0.64 11.61
N GLY A 303 -3.98 0.50 11.01
CA GLY A 303 -3.14 1.70 11.11
C GLY A 303 -3.60 2.64 12.23
N LEU A 304 -4.89 3.00 12.27
CA LEU A 304 -5.41 4.00 13.20
C LEU A 304 -5.38 3.54 14.66
N LEU A 305 -5.73 2.28 14.96
CA LEU A 305 -5.79 1.81 16.34
C LEU A 305 -4.41 1.78 17.02
N PRO A 306 -3.33 1.28 16.39
CA PRO A 306 -1.99 1.44 16.93
C PRO A 306 -1.58 2.91 17.08
N LEU A 307 -1.92 3.76 16.12
CA LEU A 307 -1.60 5.19 16.19
C LEU A 307 -2.22 5.85 17.44
N ILE A 308 -3.50 5.58 17.72
CA ILE A 308 -4.17 6.09 18.93
C ILE A 308 -3.47 5.59 20.21
N SER A 309 -2.94 4.38 20.21
CA SER A 309 -2.18 3.82 21.35
C SER A 309 -0.90 4.61 21.66
N PHE A 310 -0.20 5.09 20.64
CA PHE A 310 1.06 5.82 20.81
C PHE A 310 0.87 7.33 21.00
N TRP A 311 -0.32 7.87 20.75
CA TRP A 311 -0.60 9.31 20.88
C TRP A 311 -1.00 9.72 22.32
N ARG A 312 -0.99 8.80 23.26
CA ARG A 312 -1.24 9.06 24.68
C ARG A 312 0.07 9.32 25.39
#